data_c717a530ef292acafe5fdf77bfd8852e
#
_entry.id   c717a530ef292acafe5fdf77bfd8852e
#
_cell.length_a   1.000
_cell.length_b   1.000
_cell.length_c   1.000
_cell.angle_alpha   90.00
_cell.angle_beta   90.00
_cell.angle_gamma   90.00
#
_symmetry.space_group_name_H-M   'P 1'
#
loop_
_entity.id
_entity.type
_entity.pdbx_description
1 polymer ?
#
loop_
_entity_poly.entity_id
_entity_poly.type
_entity_poly.pdbx_seq_one_letter_code
_entity_poly.pdbx_strand_id
1 'polypeptide(L)'
;MKNGMVKGLAFAILCGSLGGCANMDETQRTTATGAAVGAVAGALLGGVTAGGHTGRSAATGAALGAALGAGGSYLWSRHMQEQKAAMEQATQGTGIGVTQTADNQLKLDIPSDLSFDSGRYDIKPALHAVLDRFATTLNQNPVTTIRIVGHTDNVGSDAVNNPLSVNRAAATRDYLTGRGVASNRISIDGRGSHEPIADNATAAGKAKNRRVEIFVAEAPR
;
A
#
# COMPACT_ATOMS: atom_id res chain seq x y z
N MET A 1 -37.02 38.62 -41.59
CA MET A 1 -36.12 39.63 -41.05
C MET A 1 -36.01 39.40 -39.56
N LYS A 2 -34.93 38.79 -39.08
CA LYS A 2 -34.13 39.14 -37.88
C LYS A 2 -33.09 38.04 -37.63
N ASN A 3 -31.88 38.45 -37.85
CA ASN A 3 -30.67 37.67 -37.65
C ASN A 3 -30.46 37.35 -36.15
N GLY A 4 -30.28 36.06 -35.78
CA GLY A 4 -29.82 35.61 -34.49
C GLY A 4 -28.36 35.16 -34.59
N MET A 5 -27.46 36.00 -34.15
CA MET A 5 -26.00 35.85 -34.15
C MET A 5 -25.60 34.80 -33.14
N VAL A 6 -25.07 33.67 -33.62
CA VAL A 6 -24.44 32.63 -32.80
C VAL A 6 -23.09 33.17 -32.30
N LYS A 7 -23.02 33.52 -31.04
CA LYS A 7 -21.73 33.87 -30.38
C LYS A 7 -20.99 32.57 -30.06
N GLY A 8 -19.93 32.31 -30.84
CA GLY A 8 -18.99 31.28 -30.53
C GLY A 8 -18.26 31.58 -29.24
N LEU A 9 -18.38 30.67 -28.28
CA LEU A 9 -17.60 30.69 -27.04
C LEU A 9 -16.23 30.09 -27.33
N ALA A 10 -15.23 30.94 -27.44
CA ALA A 10 -13.86 30.53 -27.54
C ALA A 10 -13.42 29.85 -26.23
N PHE A 11 -13.11 28.55 -26.29
CA PHE A 11 -12.53 27.79 -25.19
C PHE A 11 -11.03 28.15 -25.14
N ALA A 12 -10.71 29.13 -24.32
CA ALA A 12 -9.31 29.42 -23.98
C ALA A 12 -8.79 28.30 -23.09
N ILE A 13 -8.07 27.34 -23.68
CA ILE A 13 -7.26 26.38 -22.91
C ILE A 13 -6.09 27.17 -22.34
N LEU A 14 -6.18 27.46 -21.05
CA LEU A 14 -5.10 28.03 -20.28
C LEU A 14 -4.05 26.95 -20.02
N CYS A 15 -3.13 26.75 -20.97
CA CYS A 15 -1.88 26.04 -20.77
C CYS A 15 -0.97 26.90 -19.86
N GLY A 16 -1.26 26.90 -18.54
CA GLY A 16 -0.43 27.52 -17.52
C GLY A 16 0.62 26.56 -17.03
N SER A 17 1.86 26.77 -17.48
CA SER A 17 3.13 26.49 -16.79
C SER A 17 3.26 25.17 -15.99
N LEU A 18 3.65 24.09 -16.67
CA LEU A 18 4.18 22.85 -16.07
C LEU A 18 5.67 23.01 -15.65
N GLY A 19 6.12 24.21 -15.32
CA GLY A 19 7.51 24.49 -14.94
C GLY A 19 7.83 24.38 -13.45
N GLY A 20 6.84 24.06 -12.59
CA GLY A 20 7.00 24.11 -11.12
C GLY A 20 7.38 22.81 -10.42
N CYS A 21 7.40 21.66 -11.11
CA CYS A 21 7.56 20.34 -10.46
C CYS A 21 9.01 19.92 -10.19
N ALA A 22 10.02 20.70 -10.60
CA ALA A 22 11.41 20.26 -10.53
C ALA A 22 12.02 20.31 -9.10
N ASN A 23 11.43 21.09 -8.17
CA ASN A 23 11.93 21.27 -6.79
C ASN A 23 10.91 20.85 -5.71
N MET A 24 9.90 20.04 -6.04
CA MET A 24 8.96 19.54 -5.04
C MET A 24 9.56 18.34 -4.33
N ASP A 25 9.44 18.28 -3.00
CA ASP A 25 9.77 17.08 -2.24
C ASP A 25 8.78 15.93 -2.54
N GLU A 26 9.13 14.73 -2.11
CA GLU A 26 8.32 13.52 -2.41
C GLU A 26 6.90 13.62 -1.85
N THR A 27 6.73 14.27 -0.69
CA THR A 27 5.43 14.53 -0.07
C THR A 27 4.59 15.47 -0.93
N GLN A 28 5.19 16.53 -1.43
CA GLN A 28 4.52 17.49 -2.30
C GLN A 28 4.12 16.86 -3.64
N ARG A 29 4.99 16.02 -4.22
CA ARG A 29 4.68 15.26 -5.44
C ARG A 29 3.54 14.29 -5.24
N THR A 30 3.57 13.50 -4.17
CA THR A 30 2.53 12.51 -3.85
C THR A 30 1.20 13.21 -3.58
N THR A 31 1.20 14.32 -2.84
CA THR A 31 0.00 15.14 -2.58
C THR A 31 -0.57 15.74 -3.86
N ALA A 32 0.29 16.28 -4.74
CA ALA A 32 -0.14 16.83 -6.02
C ALA A 32 -0.73 15.76 -6.93
N THR A 33 -0.13 14.56 -6.96
CA THR A 33 -0.64 13.42 -7.74
C THR A 33 -1.97 12.93 -7.17
N GLY A 34 -2.07 12.76 -5.84
CA GLY A 34 -3.31 12.35 -5.19
C GLY A 34 -4.45 13.35 -5.42
N ALA A 35 -4.18 14.65 -5.33
CA ALA A 35 -5.14 15.70 -5.63
C ALA A 35 -5.60 15.67 -7.08
N ALA A 36 -4.69 15.47 -8.04
CA ALA A 36 -5.02 15.39 -9.45
C ALA A 36 -5.90 14.18 -9.79
N VAL A 37 -5.54 13.00 -9.29
CA VAL A 37 -6.32 11.76 -9.47
C VAL A 37 -7.69 11.88 -8.79
N GLY A 38 -7.73 12.38 -7.55
CA GLY A 38 -8.97 12.60 -6.82
C GLY A 38 -9.89 13.61 -7.49
N ALA A 39 -9.35 14.69 -8.07
CA ALA A 39 -10.11 15.68 -8.79
C ALA A 39 -10.76 15.09 -10.05
N VAL A 40 -10.03 14.27 -10.82
CA VAL A 40 -10.57 13.60 -12.01
C VAL A 40 -11.69 12.62 -11.63
N ALA A 41 -11.44 11.76 -10.64
CA ALA A 41 -12.44 10.81 -10.17
C ALA A 41 -13.69 11.51 -9.60
N GLY A 42 -13.50 12.56 -8.78
CA GLY A 42 -14.59 13.33 -8.21
C GLY A 42 -15.40 14.10 -9.27
N ALA A 43 -14.75 14.63 -10.30
CA ALA A 43 -15.43 15.31 -11.41
C ALA A 43 -16.30 14.34 -12.22
N LEU A 44 -15.82 13.12 -12.48
CA LEU A 44 -16.57 12.08 -13.17
C LEU A 44 -17.81 11.66 -12.37
N LEU A 45 -17.65 11.38 -11.07
CA LEU A 45 -18.77 10.99 -10.20
C LEU A 45 -19.78 12.14 -10.02
N GLY A 46 -19.31 13.37 -9.79
CA GLY A 46 -20.14 14.54 -9.66
C GLY A 46 -20.91 14.89 -10.94
N GLY A 47 -20.32 14.63 -12.11
CA GLY A 47 -20.97 14.84 -13.41
C GLY A 47 -22.09 13.87 -13.70
N VAL A 48 -21.97 12.61 -13.27
CA VAL A 48 -22.98 11.55 -13.52
C VAL A 48 -24.20 11.68 -12.62
N THR A 49 -24.04 12.19 -11.39
CA THR A 49 -25.11 12.25 -10.38
C THR A 49 -25.98 13.52 -10.46
N ALA A 50 -25.61 14.51 -11.27
CA ALA A 50 -26.27 15.81 -11.34
C ALA A 50 -27.27 15.91 -12.50
N GLY A 51 -28.51 15.66 -12.23
CA GLY A 51 -29.59 15.92 -13.17
C GLY A 51 -29.67 17.41 -13.58
N GLY A 52 -29.04 17.79 -14.71
CA GLY A 52 -29.25 19.09 -15.36
C GLY A 52 -28.26 20.22 -15.04
N HIS A 53 -27.37 20.11 -14.05
CA HIS A 53 -26.38 21.14 -13.68
C HIS A 53 -24.96 20.60 -13.67
N THR A 54 -24.56 19.92 -14.73
CA THR A 54 -23.29 19.15 -14.85
C THR A 54 -22.02 19.96 -14.55
N GLY A 55 -21.98 21.24 -14.98
CA GLY A 55 -20.76 22.05 -14.79
C GLY A 55 -20.46 22.38 -13.31
N ARG A 56 -21.47 22.70 -12.53
CA ARG A 56 -21.32 23.09 -11.12
C ARG A 56 -21.09 21.87 -10.23
N SER A 57 -21.76 20.76 -10.51
CA SER A 57 -21.61 19.51 -9.78
C SER A 57 -20.29 18.82 -10.08
N ALA A 58 -19.78 18.89 -11.33
CA ALA A 58 -18.45 18.41 -11.68
C ALA A 58 -17.35 19.23 -10.98
N ALA A 59 -17.49 20.56 -10.89
CA ALA A 59 -16.55 21.41 -10.17
C ALA A 59 -16.55 21.12 -8.66
N THR A 60 -17.73 20.91 -8.06
CA THR A 60 -17.83 20.54 -6.64
C THR A 60 -17.27 19.15 -6.38
N GLY A 61 -17.57 18.18 -7.27
CA GLY A 61 -17.02 16.82 -7.19
C GLY A 61 -15.51 16.80 -7.35
N ALA A 62 -14.96 17.62 -8.27
CA ALA A 62 -13.52 17.77 -8.45
C ALA A 62 -12.85 18.39 -7.22
N ALA A 63 -13.45 19.40 -6.61
CA ALA A 63 -12.91 20.04 -5.40
C ALA A 63 -12.92 19.07 -4.20
N LEU A 64 -14.01 18.34 -4.00
CA LEU A 64 -14.10 17.32 -2.94
C LEU A 64 -13.14 16.16 -3.21
N GLY A 65 -13.08 15.66 -4.46
CA GLY A 65 -12.16 14.60 -4.85
C GLY A 65 -10.69 15.00 -4.72
N ALA A 66 -10.35 16.25 -5.05
CA ALA A 66 -9.00 16.79 -4.84
C ALA A 66 -8.67 16.90 -3.35
N ALA A 67 -9.61 17.36 -2.52
CA ALA A 67 -9.43 17.45 -1.08
C ALA A 67 -9.25 16.08 -0.43
N LEU A 68 -10.05 15.08 -0.84
CA LEU A 68 -9.91 13.71 -0.34
C LEU A 68 -8.64 13.04 -0.87
N GLY A 69 -8.29 13.23 -2.15
CA GLY A 69 -7.06 12.71 -2.75
C GLY A 69 -5.79 13.34 -2.16
N ALA A 70 -5.81 14.64 -1.90
CA ALA A 70 -4.72 15.33 -1.21
C ALA A 70 -4.65 14.95 0.28
N GLY A 71 -5.81 14.87 0.95
CA GLY A 71 -5.91 14.49 2.37
C GLY A 71 -5.42 13.09 2.64
N GLY A 72 -5.69 12.13 1.75
CA GLY A 72 -5.21 10.76 1.89
C GLY A 72 -3.68 10.64 1.92
N SER A 73 -2.97 11.48 1.18
CA SER A 73 -1.49 11.51 1.21
C SER A 73 -0.92 12.33 2.39
N TYR A 74 -1.67 13.32 2.88
CA TYR A 74 -1.26 14.14 4.04
C TYR A 74 -1.40 13.41 5.37
N LEU A 75 -2.28 12.39 5.43
CA LEU A 75 -2.52 11.62 6.65
C LEU A 75 -1.42 10.59 6.93
N TRP A 76 -0.54 10.35 5.97
CA TRP A 76 0.63 9.51 6.21
C TRP A 76 1.67 10.33 6.96
N SER A 77 1.83 10.03 8.24
CA SER A 77 2.70 10.81 9.11
C SER A 77 4.16 10.76 8.64
N ARG A 78 4.94 11.76 9.03
CA ARG A 78 6.40 11.76 8.79
C ARG A 78 7.05 10.48 9.31
N HIS A 79 6.56 9.94 10.43
CA HIS A 79 7.05 8.69 11.00
C HIS A 79 6.86 7.49 10.07
N MET A 80 5.72 7.39 9.39
CA MET A 80 5.47 6.32 8.42
C MET A 80 6.36 6.47 7.18
N GLN A 81 6.63 7.70 6.73
CA GLN A 81 7.55 7.97 5.62
C GLN A 81 8.99 7.60 5.99
N GLU A 82 9.44 7.99 7.17
CA GLU A 82 10.77 7.64 7.69
C GLU A 82 10.90 6.13 7.86
N GLN A 83 9.86 5.47 8.36
CA GLN A 83 9.82 4.00 8.50
C GLN A 83 9.87 3.31 7.13
N LYS A 84 9.12 3.79 6.14
CA LYS A 84 9.18 3.27 4.76
C LYS A 84 10.59 3.41 4.20
N ALA A 85 11.19 4.59 4.26
CA ALA A 85 12.54 4.85 3.76
C ALA A 85 13.60 3.96 4.45
N ALA A 86 13.51 3.80 5.77
CA ALA A 86 14.38 2.91 6.52
C ALA A 86 14.23 1.44 6.10
N MET A 87 13.00 1.00 5.81
CA MET A 87 12.74 -0.36 5.33
C MET A 87 13.18 -0.56 3.90
N GLU A 88 12.95 0.39 3.00
CA GLU A 88 13.45 0.33 1.62
C GLU A 88 14.98 0.20 1.60
N GLN A 89 15.67 0.96 2.45
CA GLN A 89 17.12 0.84 2.60
C GLN A 89 17.54 -0.51 3.17
N ALA A 90 16.82 -1.03 4.16
CA ALA A 90 17.13 -2.31 4.80
C ALA A 90 16.90 -3.52 3.89
N THR A 91 15.97 -3.40 2.94
CA THR A 91 15.57 -4.47 2.02
C THR A 91 16.24 -4.39 0.65
N GLN A 92 17.09 -3.39 0.42
CA GLN A 92 17.78 -3.19 -0.85
C GLN A 92 18.58 -4.44 -1.26
N GLY A 93 18.32 -4.95 -2.48
CA GLY A 93 18.98 -6.15 -3.00
C GLY A 93 18.49 -7.49 -2.41
N THR A 94 17.52 -7.50 -1.51
CA THR A 94 17.01 -8.73 -0.88
C THR A 94 15.82 -9.37 -1.62
N GLY A 95 15.18 -8.65 -2.56
CA GLY A 95 13.94 -9.10 -3.21
C GLY A 95 12.67 -8.89 -2.37
N ILE A 96 12.77 -8.25 -1.20
CA ILE A 96 11.63 -7.87 -0.37
C ILE A 96 11.05 -6.57 -0.90
N GLY A 97 9.75 -6.57 -1.24
CA GLY A 97 9.03 -5.38 -1.67
C GLY A 97 8.57 -4.55 -0.48
N VAL A 98 8.75 -3.22 -0.58
CA VAL A 98 8.22 -2.26 0.40
C VAL A 98 7.32 -1.28 -0.35
N THR A 99 6.05 -1.22 0.00
CA THR A 99 5.06 -0.40 -0.70
C THR A 99 4.12 0.30 0.28
N GLN A 100 3.53 1.40 -0.16
CA GLN A 100 2.39 2.02 0.50
C GLN A 100 1.11 1.53 -0.15
N THR A 101 0.17 1.07 0.66
CA THR A 101 -1.15 0.63 0.19
C THR A 101 -2.10 1.81 0.00
N ALA A 102 -3.20 1.59 -0.74
CA ALA A 102 -4.20 2.63 -0.99
C ALA A 102 -4.91 3.12 0.31
N ASP A 103 -4.95 2.28 1.33
CA ASP A 103 -5.48 2.58 2.67
C ASP A 103 -4.40 3.08 3.64
N ASN A 104 -3.29 3.61 3.11
CA ASN A 104 -2.21 4.25 3.85
C ASN A 104 -1.50 3.35 4.89
N GLN A 105 -1.36 2.06 4.60
CA GLN A 105 -0.50 1.16 5.36
C GLN A 105 0.87 1.01 4.67
N LEU A 106 1.90 0.78 5.44
CA LEU A 106 3.17 0.28 4.93
C LEU A 106 3.06 -1.23 4.77
N LYS A 107 3.30 -1.75 3.56
CA LYS A 107 3.28 -3.18 3.26
C LYS A 107 4.67 -3.68 2.92
N LEU A 108 5.10 -4.75 3.57
CA LEU A 108 6.29 -5.52 3.22
C LEU A 108 5.85 -6.85 2.61
N ASP A 109 6.30 -7.12 1.40
CA ASP A 109 6.11 -8.41 0.72
C ASP A 109 7.39 -9.24 0.84
N ILE A 110 7.39 -10.25 1.70
CA ILE A 110 8.56 -11.09 1.99
C ILE A 110 8.37 -12.44 1.31
N PRO A 111 9.15 -12.77 0.26
CA PRO A 111 9.11 -14.09 -0.37
C PRO A 111 9.43 -15.20 0.64
N SER A 112 8.60 -16.25 0.69
CA SER A 112 8.81 -17.37 1.62
C SER A 112 10.13 -18.11 1.36
N ASP A 113 10.61 -18.14 0.14
CA ASP A 113 11.86 -18.80 -0.22
C ASP A 113 13.08 -18.14 0.44
N LEU A 114 12.99 -16.85 0.78
CA LEU A 114 13.98 -16.13 1.62
C LEU A 114 13.79 -16.42 3.11
N SER A 115 12.58 -16.74 3.51
CA SER A 115 12.16 -16.78 4.92
C SER A 115 12.13 -18.17 5.50
N PHE A 116 11.74 -19.18 4.71
CA PHE A 116 11.45 -20.53 5.18
C PHE A 116 11.92 -21.59 4.19
N ASP A 117 12.20 -22.77 4.66
CA ASP A 117 12.36 -23.94 3.81
C ASP A 117 10.99 -24.49 3.36
N SER A 118 11.00 -25.36 2.34
CA SER A 118 9.77 -25.95 1.81
C SER A 118 9.02 -26.74 2.89
N GLY A 119 7.73 -26.41 3.06
CA GLY A 119 6.90 -27.03 4.07
C GLY A 119 7.21 -26.65 5.51
N ARG A 120 8.17 -25.73 5.75
CA ARG A 120 8.58 -25.30 7.09
C ARG A 120 8.13 -23.87 7.40
N TYR A 121 8.19 -23.54 8.68
CA TYR A 121 7.89 -22.19 9.21
C TYR A 121 9.00 -21.64 10.12
N ASP A 122 10.14 -22.36 10.26
CA ASP A 122 11.31 -21.84 10.96
C ASP A 122 11.96 -20.74 10.11
N ILE A 123 12.19 -19.56 10.69
CA ILE A 123 12.78 -18.43 9.96
C ILE A 123 14.23 -18.69 9.64
N LYS A 124 14.59 -18.53 8.36
CA LYS A 124 15.97 -18.69 7.89
C LYS A 124 16.85 -17.55 8.40
N PRO A 125 18.15 -17.85 8.73
CA PRO A 125 19.11 -16.82 9.17
C PRO A 125 19.23 -15.63 8.21
N ALA A 126 19.06 -15.86 6.91
CA ALA A 126 19.12 -14.80 5.89
C ALA A 126 18.11 -13.67 6.10
N LEU A 127 16.95 -13.95 6.72
CA LEU A 127 15.93 -12.95 7.00
C LEU A 127 16.16 -12.21 8.33
N HIS A 128 17.01 -12.74 9.24
CA HIS A 128 17.17 -12.17 10.58
C HIS A 128 17.58 -10.69 10.55
N ALA A 129 18.57 -10.33 9.73
CA ALA A 129 19.06 -8.95 9.66
C ALA A 129 17.97 -7.96 9.20
N VAL A 130 17.07 -8.38 8.31
CA VAL A 130 15.95 -7.54 7.85
C VAL A 130 14.91 -7.40 8.96
N LEU A 131 14.53 -8.50 9.62
CA LEU A 131 13.57 -8.49 10.71
C LEU A 131 14.08 -7.73 11.95
N ASP A 132 15.39 -7.79 12.23
CA ASP A 132 16.02 -7.02 13.31
C ASP A 132 15.92 -5.51 13.07
N ARG A 133 16.20 -5.06 11.84
CA ARG A 133 16.03 -3.66 11.46
C ARG A 133 14.56 -3.25 11.50
N PHE A 134 13.68 -4.14 11.03
CA PHE A 134 12.25 -3.88 11.08
C PHE A 134 11.74 -3.75 12.52
N ALA A 135 12.13 -4.67 13.42
CA ALA A 135 11.81 -4.58 14.84
C ALA A 135 12.29 -3.25 15.45
N THR A 136 13.49 -2.80 15.06
CA THR A 136 14.03 -1.51 15.52
C THR A 136 13.12 -0.35 15.10
N THR A 137 12.69 -0.30 13.82
CA THR A 137 11.78 0.77 13.35
C THR A 137 10.41 0.70 14.01
N LEU A 138 9.88 -0.50 14.28
CA LEU A 138 8.62 -0.70 14.99
C LEU A 138 8.68 -0.25 16.45
N ASN A 139 9.81 -0.45 17.11
CA ASN A 139 10.03 -0.01 18.49
C ASN A 139 10.20 1.51 18.58
N GLN A 140 10.74 2.16 17.56
CA GLN A 140 10.80 3.62 17.44
C GLN A 140 9.42 4.25 17.17
N ASN A 141 8.48 3.47 16.64
CA ASN A 141 7.11 3.90 16.32
C ASN A 141 6.06 3.06 17.09
N PRO A 142 5.94 3.21 18.41
CA PRO A 142 5.14 2.34 19.26
C PRO A 142 3.62 2.48 19.05
N VAL A 143 3.18 3.54 18.38
CA VAL A 143 1.75 3.83 18.12
C VAL A 143 1.20 3.13 16.89
N THR A 144 1.98 2.27 16.23
CA THR A 144 1.54 1.53 15.05
C THR A 144 1.02 0.14 15.40
N THR A 145 0.05 -0.34 14.63
CA THR A 145 -0.44 -1.73 14.64
C THR A 145 0.15 -2.51 13.50
N ILE A 146 0.31 -3.80 13.70
CA ILE A 146 0.99 -4.70 12.75
C ILE A 146 0.05 -5.87 12.46
N ARG A 147 -0.14 -6.17 11.18
CA ARG A 147 -0.84 -7.38 10.74
C ARG A 147 0.07 -8.19 9.85
N ILE A 148 0.26 -9.46 10.18
CA ILE A 148 1.12 -10.39 9.45
C ILE A 148 0.23 -11.45 8.81
N VAL A 149 0.34 -11.62 7.50
CA VAL A 149 -0.48 -12.56 6.72
C VAL A 149 0.43 -13.54 5.98
N GLY A 150 0.25 -14.82 6.23
CA GLY A 150 0.96 -15.87 5.52
C GLY A 150 0.16 -16.39 4.33
N HIS A 151 0.87 -16.74 3.24
CA HIS A 151 0.31 -17.31 2.02
C HIS A 151 1.13 -18.51 1.56
N THR A 152 0.47 -19.43 0.83
CA THR A 152 1.12 -20.55 0.15
C THR A 152 0.84 -20.50 -1.36
N ASP A 153 1.50 -21.34 -2.13
CA ASP A 153 1.05 -21.69 -3.47
C ASP A 153 -0.09 -22.72 -3.39
N ASN A 154 -0.55 -23.18 -4.55
CA ASN A 154 -1.64 -24.15 -4.65
C ASN A 154 -1.18 -25.63 -4.56
N VAL A 155 0.05 -25.89 -4.15
CA VAL A 155 0.55 -27.28 -3.99
C VAL A 155 0.12 -27.81 -2.63
N GLY A 156 -0.57 -28.95 -2.63
CA GLY A 156 -1.13 -29.56 -1.42
C GLY A 156 -2.60 -29.17 -1.19
N SER A 157 -3.17 -29.71 -0.13
CA SER A 157 -4.56 -29.47 0.26
C SER A 157 -4.66 -28.28 1.23
N ASP A 158 -5.87 -27.75 1.40
CA ASP A 158 -6.16 -26.72 2.40
C ASP A 158 -5.82 -27.17 3.82
N ALA A 159 -6.00 -28.47 4.12
CA ALA A 159 -5.61 -29.03 5.42
C ALA A 159 -4.12 -28.88 5.73
N VAL A 160 -3.27 -28.74 4.70
CA VAL A 160 -1.82 -28.48 4.83
C VAL A 160 -1.52 -26.99 4.72
N ASN A 161 -2.10 -26.32 3.72
CA ASN A 161 -1.76 -24.93 3.37
C ASN A 161 -2.27 -23.92 4.39
N ASN A 162 -3.48 -24.13 4.93
CA ASN A 162 -4.04 -23.20 5.90
C ASN A 162 -3.20 -23.14 7.18
N PRO A 163 -2.91 -24.26 7.90
CA PRO A 163 -2.06 -24.18 9.08
C PRO A 163 -0.64 -23.75 8.77
N LEU A 164 -0.05 -24.13 7.62
CA LEU A 164 1.28 -23.69 7.24
C LEU A 164 1.38 -22.17 7.11
N SER A 165 0.39 -21.55 6.48
CA SER A 165 0.35 -20.09 6.31
C SER A 165 0.21 -19.36 7.65
N VAL A 166 -0.64 -19.86 8.56
CA VAL A 166 -0.78 -19.32 9.93
C VAL A 166 0.53 -19.46 10.70
N ASN A 167 1.18 -20.65 10.65
CA ASN A 167 2.41 -20.91 11.39
C ASN A 167 3.57 -20.01 10.91
N ARG A 168 3.66 -19.69 9.62
CA ARG A 168 4.63 -18.73 9.07
C ARG A 168 4.40 -17.32 9.60
N ALA A 169 3.15 -16.88 9.63
CA ALA A 169 2.79 -15.59 10.22
C ALA A 169 3.10 -15.56 11.73
N ALA A 170 2.82 -16.67 12.45
CA ALA A 170 3.13 -16.82 13.88
C ALA A 170 4.64 -16.77 14.14
N ALA A 171 5.44 -17.51 13.38
CA ALA A 171 6.90 -17.49 13.52
C ALA A 171 7.48 -16.08 13.30
N THR A 172 6.94 -15.34 12.33
CA THR A 172 7.35 -13.94 12.09
C THR A 172 6.96 -13.04 13.26
N ARG A 173 5.75 -13.17 13.81
CA ARG A 173 5.35 -12.46 15.04
C ARG A 173 6.27 -12.79 16.20
N ASP A 174 6.53 -14.06 16.44
CA ASP A 174 7.33 -14.53 17.59
C ASP A 174 8.78 -14.01 17.48
N TYR A 175 9.33 -13.95 16.28
CA TYR A 175 10.61 -13.33 16.04
C TYR A 175 10.61 -11.84 16.41
N LEU A 176 9.63 -11.07 15.93
CA LEU A 176 9.52 -9.63 16.22
C LEU A 176 9.28 -9.37 17.71
N THR A 177 8.47 -10.19 18.38
CA THR A 177 8.26 -10.08 19.83
C THR A 177 9.51 -10.39 20.62
N GLY A 178 10.32 -11.37 20.19
CA GLY A 178 11.65 -11.65 20.73
C GLY A 178 12.64 -10.49 20.57
N ARG A 179 12.36 -9.52 19.67
CA ARG A 179 13.11 -8.27 19.48
C ARG A 179 12.47 -7.06 20.16
N GLY A 180 11.52 -7.28 21.07
CA GLY A 180 10.91 -6.24 21.89
C GLY A 180 9.67 -5.56 21.31
N VAL A 181 9.16 -6.01 20.15
CA VAL A 181 7.89 -5.49 19.63
C VAL A 181 6.73 -6.05 20.49
N ALA A 182 5.91 -5.17 21.05
CA ALA A 182 4.83 -5.57 21.94
C ALA A 182 3.81 -6.45 21.20
N SER A 183 3.53 -7.63 21.75
CA SER A 183 2.68 -8.66 21.12
C SER A 183 1.24 -8.21 20.90
N ASN A 184 0.70 -7.32 21.75
CA ASN A 184 -0.63 -6.74 21.62
C ASN A 184 -0.79 -5.79 20.40
N ARG A 185 0.32 -5.41 19.79
CA ARG A 185 0.32 -4.64 18.53
C ARG A 185 0.24 -5.53 17.29
N ILE A 186 0.48 -6.85 17.44
CA ILE A 186 0.65 -7.75 16.30
C ILE A 186 -0.54 -8.70 16.21
N SER A 187 -1.26 -8.64 15.11
CA SER A 187 -2.24 -9.64 14.69
C SER A 187 -1.66 -10.53 13.59
N ILE A 188 -2.07 -11.79 13.57
CA ILE A 188 -1.65 -12.75 12.53
C ILE A 188 -2.87 -13.32 11.81
N ASP A 189 -2.66 -13.69 10.54
CA ASP A 189 -3.65 -14.38 9.73
C ASP A 189 -2.94 -15.34 8.75
N GLY A 190 -3.66 -16.34 8.25
CA GLY A 190 -3.20 -17.26 7.23
C GLY A 190 -4.26 -17.45 6.17
N ARG A 191 -3.88 -17.23 4.91
CA ARG A 191 -4.78 -17.30 3.75
C ARG A 191 -4.60 -18.58 2.94
N GLY A 192 -3.67 -19.45 3.35
CA GLY A 192 -3.37 -20.64 2.57
C GLY A 192 -3.04 -20.25 1.11
N SER A 193 -3.65 -20.97 0.17
CA SER A 193 -3.52 -20.74 -1.29
C SER A 193 -4.62 -19.85 -1.89
N HIS A 194 -5.49 -19.25 -1.06
CA HIS A 194 -6.74 -18.62 -1.53
C HIS A 194 -6.57 -17.20 -2.10
N GLU A 195 -5.43 -16.55 -1.85
CA GLU A 195 -5.15 -15.19 -2.32
C GLU A 195 -3.87 -15.16 -3.18
N PRO A 196 -3.87 -15.78 -4.38
CA PRO A 196 -2.71 -15.78 -5.26
C PRO A 196 -2.50 -14.40 -5.89
N ILE A 197 -1.23 -13.96 -5.99
CA ILE A 197 -0.83 -12.72 -6.69
C ILE A 197 -0.18 -13.00 -8.05
N ALA A 198 0.03 -14.27 -8.38
CA ALA A 198 0.62 -14.71 -9.64
C ALA A 198 0.04 -16.07 -10.06
N ASP A 199 0.28 -16.43 -11.32
CA ASP A 199 -0.21 -17.69 -11.88
C ASP A 199 0.47 -18.91 -11.23
N ASN A 200 -0.34 -19.75 -10.57
CA ASN A 200 0.09 -20.99 -9.94
C ASN A 200 0.48 -22.11 -10.95
N ALA A 201 0.26 -21.93 -12.24
CA ALA A 201 0.71 -22.89 -13.25
C ALA A 201 2.24 -22.84 -13.47
N THR A 202 2.89 -21.74 -13.11
CA THR A 202 4.33 -21.55 -13.31
C THR A 202 5.11 -21.66 -11.99
N ALA A 203 6.36 -22.14 -12.06
CA ALA A 203 7.23 -22.19 -10.89
C ALA A 203 7.51 -20.78 -10.32
N ALA A 204 7.70 -19.81 -11.20
CA ALA A 204 7.92 -18.40 -10.80
C ALA A 204 6.68 -17.79 -10.15
N GLY A 205 5.48 -18.10 -10.63
CA GLY A 205 4.24 -17.65 -10.02
C GLY A 205 3.99 -18.29 -8.66
N LYS A 206 4.21 -19.60 -8.52
CA LYS A 206 4.16 -20.29 -7.21
C LYS A 206 5.13 -19.65 -6.20
N ALA A 207 6.35 -19.33 -6.62
CA ALA A 207 7.35 -18.68 -5.76
C ALA A 207 6.84 -17.30 -5.25
N LYS A 208 6.17 -16.52 -6.09
CA LYS A 208 5.54 -15.25 -5.68
C LYS A 208 4.35 -15.46 -4.74
N ASN A 209 3.56 -16.52 -4.95
CA ASN A 209 2.41 -16.82 -4.09
C ASN A 209 2.85 -17.28 -2.70
N ARG A 210 3.97 -18.01 -2.58
CA ARG A 210 4.59 -18.32 -1.29
C ARG A 210 5.23 -17.06 -0.72
N ARG A 211 4.52 -16.37 0.17
CA ARG A 211 4.97 -15.11 0.78
C ARG A 211 4.42 -14.90 2.18
N VAL A 212 5.04 -13.99 2.91
CA VAL A 212 4.47 -13.36 4.11
C VAL A 212 4.34 -11.87 3.84
N GLU A 213 3.18 -11.33 4.09
CA GLU A 213 2.88 -9.91 4.00
C GLU A 213 2.83 -9.32 5.42
N ILE A 214 3.51 -8.20 5.63
CA ILE A 214 3.43 -7.46 6.89
C ILE A 214 2.87 -6.08 6.58
N PHE A 215 1.75 -5.76 7.21
CA PHE A 215 1.11 -4.45 7.11
C PHE A 215 1.35 -3.69 8.41
N VAL A 216 1.76 -2.44 8.29
CA VAL A 216 1.91 -1.52 9.42
C VAL A 216 1.01 -0.32 9.20
N ALA A 217 0.16 -0.05 10.16
CA ALA A 217 -0.76 1.08 10.15
C ALA A 217 -0.60 1.91 11.42
N GLU A 218 -0.82 3.22 11.34
CA GLU A 218 -0.99 4.03 12.55
C GLU A 218 -2.29 3.63 13.24
N ALA A 219 -2.24 3.48 14.57
CA ALA A 219 -3.46 3.24 15.33
C ALA A 219 -4.43 4.43 15.16
N PRO A 220 -5.73 4.20 15.01
CA PRO A 220 -6.71 5.28 15.03
C PRO A 220 -6.56 6.09 16.34
N ARG A 221 -6.55 7.41 16.19
CA ARG A 221 -6.53 8.34 17.33
C ARG A 221 -7.92 8.50 17.91
#